data_e0a67c87e29b1ce3b106a3369020601c
#
_entry.id   e0a67c87e29b1ce3b106a3369020601c
#
_cell.length_a   1.000
_cell.length_b   1.000
_cell.length_c   1.000
_cell.angle_alpha   90.00
_cell.angle_beta   90.00
_cell.angle_gamma   90.00
#
_symmetry.space_group_name_H-M   'P 1'
#
loop_
_entity.id
_entity.type
_entity.pdbx_description
1 polymer ?
#
loop_
_entity_poly.entity_id
_entity_poly.type
_entity_poly.pdbx_seq_one_letter_code
_entity_poly.pdbx_strand_id
1 'polypeptide(L)'
;LMRKILTLSKNYPKYFKKDPRIAVLGLNPHNFENKKDSEEIRIIKPIIKNLKKKIRISGPYPSDTIFLKDNLKKFDIIIGMYHDQVLAPFKALFGFDAINITLGLPYIRMSPDHGVAKDKIRLNISNPQSLNRCIEIISKMIKWNLKNH
;
A
#
# COMPACT_ATOMS: atom_id res chain seq x y z
N LEU A 1 13.68 -3.48 3.48
CA LEU A 1 12.62 -3.86 2.54
C LEU A 1 12.01 -5.23 2.92
N MET A 2 12.79 -6.32 2.98
CA MET A 2 12.29 -7.68 3.23
C MET A 2 11.41 -7.79 4.50
N ARG A 3 11.87 -7.27 5.64
CA ARG A 3 11.10 -7.27 6.90
C ARG A 3 9.72 -6.63 6.75
N LYS A 4 9.63 -5.49 6.06
CA LYS A 4 8.35 -4.79 5.83
C LYS A 4 7.41 -5.60 4.94
N ILE A 5 7.92 -6.23 3.89
CA ILE A 5 7.15 -7.11 3.01
C ILE A 5 6.59 -8.31 3.78
N LEU A 6 7.40 -8.95 4.62
CA LEU A 6 6.95 -10.08 5.44
C LEU A 6 5.89 -9.66 6.48
N THR A 7 6.08 -8.51 7.15
CA THR A 7 5.08 -7.96 8.08
C THR A 7 3.75 -7.73 7.36
N LEU A 8 3.78 -7.13 6.17
CA LEU A 8 2.61 -6.87 5.37
C LEU A 8 1.92 -8.17 4.93
N SER A 9 2.67 -9.11 4.34
CA SER A 9 2.15 -10.41 3.89
C SER A 9 1.50 -11.21 5.02
N LYS A 10 2.09 -11.19 6.22
CA LYS A 10 1.56 -11.88 7.41
C LYS A 10 0.27 -11.24 7.96
N ASN A 11 0.16 -9.92 7.87
CA ASN A 11 -0.97 -9.20 8.49
C ASN A 11 -2.12 -8.93 7.51
N TYR A 12 -1.86 -8.80 6.23
CA TYR A 12 -2.89 -8.52 5.23
C TYR A 12 -4.03 -9.55 5.22
N PRO A 13 -3.78 -10.89 5.24
CA PRO A 13 -4.84 -11.88 5.26
C PRO A 13 -5.75 -11.80 6.47
N LYS A 14 -5.25 -11.33 7.61
CA LYS A 14 -6.04 -11.16 8.83
C LYS A 14 -7.18 -10.15 8.65
N TYR A 15 -6.98 -9.16 7.78
CA TYR A 15 -7.92 -8.07 7.58
C TYR A 15 -8.72 -8.20 6.29
N PHE A 16 -8.12 -8.77 5.24
CA PHE A 16 -8.70 -8.82 3.89
C PHE A 16 -9.05 -10.23 3.41
N LYS A 17 -8.85 -11.27 4.24
CA LYS A 17 -9.24 -12.68 4.00
C LYS A 17 -8.66 -13.32 2.74
N LYS A 18 -7.57 -12.81 2.22
CA LYS A 18 -6.87 -13.36 1.05
C LYS A 18 -5.38 -13.07 1.09
N ASP A 19 -4.61 -13.95 0.45
CA ASP A 19 -3.20 -13.71 0.21
C ASP A 19 -3.02 -12.67 -0.88
N PRO A 20 -2.31 -11.56 -0.61
CA PRO A 20 -2.19 -10.47 -1.56
C PRO A 20 -1.27 -10.80 -2.72
N ARG A 21 -1.61 -10.29 -3.90
CA ARG A 21 -0.70 -10.17 -5.03
C ARG A 21 0.07 -8.86 -4.87
N ILE A 22 1.37 -8.95 -4.66
CA ILE A 22 2.21 -7.81 -4.29
C ILE A 22 3.07 -7.39 -5.47
N ALA A 23 2.97 -6.13 -5.87
CA ALA A 23 3.90 -5.46 -6.75
C ALA A 23 4.91 -4.65 -5.95
N VAL A 24 6.20 -4.74 -6.30
CA VAL A 24 7.26 -3.90 -5.72
C VAL A 24 7.76 -2.96 -6.80
N LEU A 25 7.85 -1.68 -6.50
CA LEU A 25 8.39 -0.68 -7.43
C LEU A 25 9.92 -0.67 -7.39
N GLY A 26 10.53 -0.24 -8.47
CA GLY A 26 11.94 0.15 -8.50
C GLY A 26 12.15 1.47 -7.77
N LEU A 27 13.38 1.73 -7.34
CA LEU A 27 13.77 3.03 -6.81
C LEU A 27 13.97 4.03 -7.97
N ASN A 28 14.59 3.56 -9.05
CA ASN A 28 14.85 4.33 -10.27
C ASN A 28 13.67 4.23 -11.24
N PRO A 29 13.13 5.34 -11.79
CA PRO A 29 12.11 5.32 -12.83
C PRO A 29 12.55 4.53 -14.09
N HIS A 30 13.85 4.53 -14.41
CA HIS A 30 14.45 3.72 -15.47
C HIS A 30 14.86 2.32 -15.01
N ASN A 31 14.00 1.67 -14.28
CA ASN A 31 14.17 0.36 -13.64
C ASN A 31 14.73 -0.76 -14.55
N PHE A 32 14.58 -0.65 -15.88
CA PHE A 32 15.01 -1.66 -16.84
C PHE A 32 16.44 -1.45 -17.36
N GLU A 33 17.13 -0.36 -17.03
CA GLU A 33 18.50 -0.10 -17.46
C GLU A 33 19.53 -1.13 -16.97
N ASN A 34 19.14 -1.98 -16.02
CA ASN A 34 19.92 -3.12 -15.52
C ASN A 34 21.41 -2.79 -15.17
N LYS A 35 21.68 -1.57 -14.73
CA LYS A 35 23.00 -1.19 -14.25
C LYS A 35 23.41 -2.09 -13.09
N LYS A 36 24.55 -2.75 -13.17
CA LYS A 36 25.03 -3.74 -12.17
C LYS A 36 25.04 -3.20 -10.75
N ASP A 37 25.25 -1.92 -10.57
CA ASP A 37 25.35 -1.25 -9.26
C ASP A 37 24.03 -0.62 -8.79
N SER A 38 22.95 -0.75 -9.55
CA SER A 38 21.65 -0.21 -9.15
C SER A 38 21.06 -0.96 -7.95
N GLU A 39 20.28 -0.26 -7.15
CA GLU A 39 19.54 -0.82 -6.01
C GLU A 39 18.57 -1.92 -6.45
N GLU A 40 18.04 -1.82 -7.66
CA GLU A 40 17.18 -2.86 -8.25
C GLU A 40 17.92 -4.19 -8.35
N ILE A 41 19.16 -4.18 -8.87
CA ILE A 41 19.96 -5.38 -9.05
C ILE A 41 20.52 -5.90 -7.73
N ARG A 42 21.07 -5.01 -6.90
CA ARG A 42 21.79 -5.39 -5.69
C ARG A 42 20.85 -5.73 -4.51
N ILE A 43 19.67 -5.11 -4.43
CA ILE A 43 18.80 -5.19 -3.25
C ILE A 43 17.42 -5.72 -3.62
N ILE A 44 16.71 -5.06 -4.55
CA ILE A 44 15.27 -5.31 -4.76
C ILE A 44 15.04 -6.66 -5.42
N LYS A 45 15.69 -6.96 -6.55
CA LYS A 45 15.55 -8.23 -7.27
C LYS A 45 15.92 -9.46 -6.42
N PRO A 46 17.04 -9.47 -5.66
CA PRO A 46 17.37 -10.59 -4.76
C PRO A 46 16.30 -10.84 -3.67
N ILE A 47 15.75 -9.78 -3.07
CA ILE A 47 14.68 -9.90 -2.08
C ILE A 47 13.43 -10.50 -2.71
N ILE A 48 13.00 -10.00 -3.86
CA ILE A 48 11.84 -10.53 -4.58
C ILE A 48 12.06 -11.99 -4.94
N LYS A 49 13.21 -12.35 -5.49
CA LYS A 49 13.58 -13.74 -5.86
C LYS A 49 13.45 -14.70 -4.66
N ASN A 50 13.93 -14.27 -3.49
CA ASN A 50 13.84 -15.06 -2.27
C ASN A 50 12.38 -15.23 -1.82
N LEU A 51 11.62 -14.12 -1.76
CA LEU A 51 10.26 -14.11 -1.26
C LEU A 51 9.25 -14.77 -2.21
N LYS A 52 9.49 -14.75 -3.52
CA LYS A 52 8.61 -15.34 -4.55
C LYS A 52 8.35 -16.84 -4.33
N LYS A 53 9.22 -17.53 -3.60
CA LYS A 53 9.03 -18.96 -3.22
C LYS A 53 7.94 -19.16 -2.17
N LYS A 54 7.56 -18.12 -1.43
CA LYS A 54 6.66 -18.18 -0.26
C LYS A 54 5.40 -17.34 -0.40
N ILE A 55 5.46 -16.26 -1.17
CA ILE A 55 4.38 -15.28 -1.32
C ILE A 55 4.22 -14.84 -2.77
N ARG A 56 3.02 -14.35 -3.13
CA ARG A 56 2.73 -13.83 -4.47
C ARG A 56 3.31 -12.42 -4.64
N ILE A 57 4.58 -12.33 -4.99
CA ILE A 57 5.31 -11.06 -5.15
C ILE A 57 6.00 -11.00 -6.50
N SER A 58 6.03 -9.82 -7.11
CA SER A 58 6.70 -9.56 -8.39
C SER A 58 7.21 -8.11 -8.48
N GLY A 59 8.08 -7.86 -9.44
CA GLY A 59 8.77 -6.58 -9.65
C GLY A 59 10.28 -6.79 -9.85
N PRO A 60 11.06 -5.71 -9.79
CA PRO A 60 10.62 -4.32 -9.64
C PRO A 60 9.88 -3.80 -10.87
N TYR A 61 8.87 -2.96 -10.68
CA TYR A 61 8.08 -2.32 -11.74
C TYR A 61 8.39 -0.82 -11.84
N PRO A 62 8.29 -0.22 -13.03
CA PRO A 62 8.31 1.24 -13.18
C PRO A 62 7.11 1.89 -12.49
N SER A 63 7.34 3.02 -11.82
CA SER A 63 6.28 3.71 -11.09
C SER A 63 5.30 4.46 -11.97
N ASP A 64 5.69 4.85 -13.17
CA ASP A 64 4.86 5.58 -14.14
C ASP A 64 3.76 4.72 -14.77
N THR A 65 4.01 3.41 -14.92
CA THR A 65 3.10 2.51 -15.62
C THR A 65 2.27 1.61 -14.70
N ILE A 66 2.71 1.38 -13.46
CA ILE A 66 2.03 0.45 -12.54
C ILE A 66 0.61 0.92 -12.15
N PHE A 67 0.38 2.23 -12.13
CA PHE A 67 -0.91 2.83 -11.77
C PHE A 67 -1.90 2.91 -12.93
N LEU A 68 -1.55 2.47 -14.13
CA LEU A 68 -2.50 2.33 -15.22
C LEU A 68 -3.60 1.32 -14.85
N LYS A 69 -4.84 1.59 -15.26
CA LYS A 69 -6.05 0.85 -14.88
C LYS A 69 -5.93 -0.67 -14.99
N ASP A 70 -5.31 -1.15 -16.08
CA ASP A 70 -5.17 -2.60 -16.31
C ASP A 70 -4.06 -3.24 -15.47
N ASN A 71 -3.07 -2.47 -15.06
CA ASN A 71 -2.03 -2.94 -14.15
C ASN A 71 -2.52 -2.95 -12.70
N LEU A 72 -3.30 -1.95 -12.28
CA LEU A 72 -3.92 -1.91 -10.95
C LEU A 72 -4.76 -3.16 -10.67
N LYS A 73 -5.48 -3.68 -11.64
CA LYS A 73 -6.30 -4.90 -11.48
C LYS A 73 -5.49 -6.17 -11.20
N LYS A 74 -4.20 -6.18 -11.54
CA LYS A 74 -3.32 -7.34 -11.38
C LYS A 74 -2.81 -7.51 -9.95
N PHE A 75 -2.85 -6.45 -9.14
CA PHE A 75 -2.24 -6.40 -7.82
C PHE A 75 -3.23 -5.96 -6.75
N ASP A 76 -3.02 -6.46 -5.55
CA ASP A 76 -3.77 -6.06 -4.36
C ASP A 76 -2.98 -5.04 -3.54
N ILE A 77 -1.65 -5.04 -3.71
CA ILE A 77 -0.72 -4.16 -2.99
C ILE A 77 0.37 -3.69 -3.94
N ILE A 78 0.67 -2.40 -3.90
CA ILE A 78 1.82 -1.79 -4.55
C ILE A 78 2.74 -1.23 -3.47
N ILE A 79 4.00 -1.68 -3.45
CA ILE A 79 5.02 -1.23 -2.50
C ILE A 79 5.92 -0.21 -3.18
N GLY A 80 5.88 1.03 -2.71
CA GLY A 80 6.81 2.08 -3.10
C GLY A 80 8.08 2.08 -2.25
N MET A 81 9.14 2.64 -2.81
CA MET A 81 10.41 2.80 -2.13
C MET A 81 10.48 4.10 -1.32
N TYR A 82 9.69 5.09 -1.70
CA TYR A 82 9.55 6.37 -1.00
C TYR A 82 8.11 6.88 -1.08
N HIS A 83 7.80 7.84 -0.20
CA HIS A 83 6.45 8.33 0.06
C HIS A 83 5.69 8.75 -1.21
N ASP A 84 6.25 9.69 -1.99
CA ASP A 84 5.52 10.29 -3.11
C ASP A 84 5.38 9.37 -4.31
N GLN A 85 6.22 8.32 -4.40
CA GLN A 85 6.16 7.33 -5.47
C GLN A 85 4.80 6.63 -5.55
N VAL A 86 4.15 6.44 -4.42
CA VAL A 86 2.84 5.77 -4.34
C VAL A 86 1.74 6.73 -3.92
N LEU A 87 2.03 7.71 -3.07
CA LEU A 87 0.98 8.55 -2.50
C LEU A 87 0.47 9.60 -3.50
N ALA A 88 1.34 10.17 -4.34
CA ALA A 88 0.92 11.12 -5.36
C ALA A 88 -0.05 10.50 -6.38
N PRO A 89 0.27 9.38 -7.06
CA PRO A 89 -0.68 8.74 -7.96
C PRO A 89 -1.91 8.18 -7.23
N PHE A 90 -1.76 7.69 -6.00
CA PHE A 90 -2.88 7.21 -5.20
C PHE A 90 -3.88 8.33 -4.91
N LYS A 91 -3.42 9.50 -4.50
CA LYS A 91 -4.27 10.67 -4.26
C LYS A 91 -4.94 11.19 -5.54
N ALA A 92 -4.24 11.18 -6.65
CA ALA A 92 -4.79 11.56 -7.95
C ALA A 92 -5.93 10.63 -8.39
N LEU A 93 -5.84 9.33 -8.08
CA LEU A 93 -6.82 8.34 -8.49
C LEU A 93 -8.02 8.24 -7.53
N PHE A 94 -7.79 8.35 -6.22
CA PHE A 94 -8.79 8.03 -5.19
C PHE A 94 -9.20 9.23 -4.32
N GLY A 95 -8.51 10.36 -4.41
CA GLY A 95 -8.84 11.59 -3.68
C GLY A 95 -9.00 11.37 -2.19
N PHE A 96 -10.19 11.67 -1.67
CA PHE A 96 -10.54 11.49 -0.25
C PHE A 96 -11.06 10.07 0.10
N ASP A 97 -11.21 9.17 -0.87
CA ASP A 97 -11.49 7.75 -0.58
C ASP A 97 -10.20 6.99 -0.21
N ALA A 98 -9.54 7.51 0.81
CA ALA A 98 -8.22 7.10 1.25
C ALA A 98 -8.17 7.00 2.77
N ILE A 99 -7.48 6.00 3.28
CA ILE A 99 -7.24 5.79 4.71
C ILE A 99 -5.79 5.37 4.94
N ASN A 100 -5.29 5.64 6.13
CA ASN A 100 -3.99 5.17 6.59
C ASN A 100 -4.17 4.03 7.60
N ILE A 101 -3.57 2.87 7.33
CA ILE A 101 -3.59 1.69 8.21
C ILE A 101 -2.16 1.32 8.61
N THR A 102 -1.90 1.20 9.91
CA THR A 102 -0.63 0.66 10.41
C THR A 102 -0.75 -0.84 10.65
N LEU A 103 0.05 -1.63 9.94
CA LEU A 103 0.08 -3.08 10.08
C LEU A 103 1.22 -3.54 11.02
N GLY A 104 0.99 -4.66 11.73
CA GLY A 104 1.99 -5.27 12.61
C GLY A 104 1.95 -4.80 14.05
N LEU A 105 0.94 -4.03 14.43
CA LEU A 105 0.65 -3.69 15.82
C LEU A 105 -0.27 -4.75 16.46
N PRO A 106 -0.27 -4.91 17.78
CA PRO A 106 -1.20 -5.81 18.49
C PRO A 106 -2.65 -5.28 18.53
N TYR A 107 -2.88 -4.07 18.05
CA TYR A 107 -4.18 -3.42 17.93
C TYR A 107 -4.37 -2.82 16.53
N ILE A 108 -5.61 -2.53 16.14
CA ILE A 108 -5.94 -1.86 14.88
C ILE A 108 -5.66 -0.37 15.05
N ARG A 109 -4.76 0.18 14.22
CA ARG A 109 -4.51 1.61 14.10
C ARG A 109 -4.84 2.07 12.69
N MET A 110 -5.81 2.97 12.61
CA MET A 110 -6.28 3.55 11.35
C MET A 110 -6.52 5.03 11.54
N SER A 111 -6.29 5.82 10.52
CA SER A 111 -6.59 7.25 10.50
C SER A 111 -7.07 7.69 9.13
N PRO A 112 -7.89 8.74 9.06
CA PRO A 112 -8.18 9.41 7.80
C PRO A 112 -6.89 9.87 7.12
N ASP A 113 -6.89 9.82 5.80
CA ASP A 113 -5.77 10.24 4.99
C ASP A 113 -6.07 11.60 4.33
N HIS A 114 -6.11 12.65 5.14
CA HIS A 114 -6.30 14.03 4.69
C HIS A 114 -5.29 14.97 5.37
N GLY A 115 -4.98 16.08 4.68
CA GLY A 115 -4.15 17.16 5.21
C GLY A 115 -4.89 18.03 6.24
N VAL A 116 -4.19 19.02 6.76
CA VAL A 116 -4.69 19.93 7.83
C VAL A 116 -5.85 20.84 7.35
N ALA A 117 -6.04 20.99 6.03
CA ALA A 117 -7.11 21.76 5.41
C ALA A 117 -7.32 23.16 6.05
N LYS A 118 -6.23 23.87 6.31
CA LYS A 118 -6.24 25.21 6.96
C LYS A 118 -7.11 26.23 6.23
N ASP A 119 -7.18 26.10 4.92
CA ASP A 119 -8.03 26.91 4.02
C ASP A 119 -9.53 26.75 4.31
N LYS A 120 -9.94 25.65 4.90
CA LYS A 120 -11.35 25.33 5.17
C LYS A 120 -11.82 25.64 6.59
N ILE A 121 -10.92 25.97 7.50
CA ILE A 121 -11.24 26.26 8.91
C ILE A 121 -12.25 27.42 9.01
N ARG A 122 -12.06 28.48 8.21
CA ARG A 122 -12.92 29.66 8.19
C ARG A 122 -14.28 29.44 7.51
N LEU A 123 -14.38 28.40 6.68
CA LEU A 123 -15.59 28.11 5.89
C LEU A 123 -16.51 27.13 6.62
N ASN A 124 -16.07 26.56 7.73
CA ASN A 124 -16.78 25.51 8.47
C ASN A 124 -17.26 24.35 7.57
N ILE A 125 -16.48 24.03 6.52
CA ILE A 125 -16.76 22.98 5.55
C ILE A 125 -15.71 21.90 5.74
N SER A 126 -16.16 20.67 6.03
CA SER A 126 -15.28 19.50 6.09
C SER A 126 -15.78 18.39 5.18
N ASN A 127 -14.87 17.59 4.66
CA ASN A 127 -15.22 16.36 3.94
C ASN A 127 -14.98 15.15 4.86
N PRO A 128 -16.05 14.51 5.40
CA PRO A 128 -15.92 13.39 6.32
C PRO A 128 -15.68 12.04 5.62
N GLN A 129 -15.54 11.98 4.30
CA GLN A 129 -15.49 10.75 3.52
C GLN A 129 -14.41 9.79 4.02
N SER A 130 -13.19 10.28 4.24
CA SER A 130 -12.07 9.46 4.72
C SER A 130 -12.31 8.92 6.14
N LEU A 131 -12.93 9.71 7.03
CA LEU A 131 -13.31 9.29 8.37
C LEU A 131 -14.40 8.19 8.32
N ASN A 132 -15.44 8.41 7.53
CA ASN A 132 -16.51 7.42 7.33
C ASN A 132 -15.94 6.10 6.79
N ARG A 133 -14.98 6.19 5.86
CA ARG A 133 -14.28 5.02 5.33
C ARG A 133 -13.47 4.27 6.40
N CYS A 134 -12.80 4.99 7.30
CA CYS A 134 -12.13 4.37 8.46
C CYS A 134 -13.12 3.60 9.32
N ILE A 135 -14.25 4.20 9.71
CA ILE A 135 -15.27 3.59 10.56
C ILE A 135 -15.85 2.33 9.88
N GLU A 136 -16.17 2.40 8.61
CA GLU A 136 -16.68 1.27 7.82
C GLU A 136 -15.71 0.09 7.84
N ILE A 137 -14.43 0.34 7.56
CA ILE A 137 -13.41 -0.71 7.47
C ILE A 137 -13.10 -1.28 8.84
N ILE A 138 -12.96 -0.46 9.90
CA ILE A 138 -12.77 -0.93 11.27
C ILE A 138 -13.94 -1.83 11.69
N SER A 139 -15.17 -1.42 11.41
CA SER A 139 -16.37 -2.21 11.75
C SER A 139 -16.37 -3.59 11.07
N LYS A 140 -15.95 -3.67 9.80
CA LYS A 140 -15.78 -4.93 9.08
C LYS A 140 -14.69 -5.81 9.70
N MET A 141 -13.55 -5.22 10.08
CA MET A 141 -12.44 -5.92 10.71
C MET A 141 -12.81 -6.49 12.09
N ILE A 142 -13.51 -5.73 12.93
CA ILE A 142 -13.94 -6.17 14.26
C ILE A 142 -14.96 -7.31 14.14
N LYS A 143 -15.99 -7.16 13.31
CA LYS A 143 -17.00 -8.21 13.08
C LYS A 143 -16.39 -9.52 12.62
N TRP A 144 -15.31 -9.45 11.87
CA TRP A 144 -14.60 -10.65 11.42
C TRP A 144 -13.79 -11.30 12.55
N ASN A 145 -13.08 -10.51 13.37
CA ASN A 145 -12.34 -11.05 14.51
C ASN A 145 -13.27 -11.76 15.52
N LEU A 146 -14.45 -11.19 15.80
CA LEU A 146 -15.43 -11.78 16.71
C LEU A 146 -16.05 -13.10 16.20
N LYS A 147 -16.04 -13.35 14.89
CA LYS A 147 -16.57 -14.61 14.31
C LYS A 147 -15.55 -15.75 14.25
N ASN A 148 -14.27 -15.47 14.53
CA ASN A 148 -13.17 -16.44 14.39
C ASN A 148 -12.38 -16.66 15.70
N HIS A 149 -12.94 -16.17 16.81
CA HIS A 149 -12.61 -16.51 18.19
C HIS A 149 -13.85 -17.12 18.87
#